data_33065137ba781bcfac78245436209ed4
#
_entry.id   33065137ba781bcfac78245436209ed4
#
_cell.length_a   1.000
_cell.length_b   1.000
_cell.length_c   1.000
_cell.angle_alpha   90.00
_cell.angle_beta   90.00
_cell.angle_gamma   90.00
#
_symmetry.space_group_name_H-M   'P 1'
#
loop_
_entity.id
_entity.type
_entity.pdbx_description
1 polymer ?
#
loop_
_entity_poly.entity_id
_entity_poly.type
_entity_poly.pdbx_seq_one_letter_code
_entity_poly.pdbx_strand_id
1 'polypeptide(L)'
;NDNASCTWAPEACYDPEKDEYMVFWASVVSDDSYQKYRIYRSYTKDFKTFSAPELYIEEPNAVIDTTIIDHEGTYYRFTKNEAKSSITMQECTSLSGDWKDVASYNLGSMTGYEGPTIYKLNGKNEWCLLLDYFSKSKGYKPFVTTDITKGEFTADSDFSFDCTYRHGTVMPITQAEYESLTAE
;
A
#
# COMPACT_ATOMS: atom_id res chain seq x y z
N ASN A 1 -10.41 -10.96 14.75
CA ASN A 1 -9.56 -10.98 15.95
C ASN A 1 -10.24 -10.18 17.05
N ASP A 2 -10.70 -10.86 18.12
CA ASP A 2 -11.43 -10.25 19.24
C ASP A 2 -10.58 -9.22 20.01
N ASN A 3 -9.27 -9.24 19.79
CA ASN A 3 -8.30 -8.35 20.42
C ASN A 3 -8.01 -7.07 19.61
N ALA A 4 -8.53 -6.93 18.37
CA ALA A 4 -8.28 -5.79 17.52
C ALA A 4 -9.42 -4.77 17.63
N SER A 5 -9.10 -3.47 17.66
CA SER A 5 -10.12 -2.41 17.69
C SER A 5 -10.49 -1.88 16.31
N CYS A 6 -9.67 -2.14 15.30
CA CYS A 6 -9.91 -1.67 13.92
C CYS A 6 -9.26 -2.59 12.88
N THR A 7 -9.70 -2.43 11.64
CA THR A 7 -9.09 -3.03 10.45
C THR A 7 -9.06 -1.93 9.40
N TRP A 8 -7.95 -1.17 9.37
CA TRP A 8 -7.82 -0.01 8.51
C TRP A 8 -7.01 -0.30 7.26
N ALA A 9 -7.41 0.31 6.14
CA ALA A 9 -6.75 0.25 4.85
C ALA A 9 -6.32 -1.17 4.46
N PRO A 10 -7.26 -2.16 4.41
CA PRO A 10 -6.90 -3.51 4.00
C PRO A 10 -6.52 -3.52 2.52
N GLU A 11 -5.41 -4.21 2.22
CA GLU A 11 -5.01 -4.53 0.86
C GLU A 11 -4.66 -6.02 0.73
N ALA A 12 -4.47 -6.49 -0.50
CA ALA A 12 -4.10 -7.87 -0.77
C ALA A 12 -3.08 -7.95 -1.91
N CYS A 13 -2.14 -8.87 -1.80
CA CYS A 13 -1.25 -9.26 -2.88
C CYS A 13 -1.09 -10.80 -2.93
N TYR A 14 -0.80 -11.32 -4.11
CA TYR A 14 -0.55 -12.75 -4.26
C TYR A 14 0.88 -13.09 -3.77
N ASP A 15 0.98 -14.12 -2.94
CA ASP A 15 2.24 -14.68 -2.46
C ASP A 15 2.54 -15.99 -3.20
N PRO A 16 3.44 -15.98 -4.18
CA PRO A 16 3.76 -17.19 -4.96
C PRO A 16 4.51 -18.27 -4.14
N GLU A 17 5.16 -17.90 -3.04
CA GLU A 17 5.83 -18.87 -2.18
C GLU A 17 4.83 -19.73 -1.39
N LYS A 18 3.66 -19.17 -1.09
CA LYS A 18 2.57 -19.85 -0.38
C LYS A 18 1.44 -20.33 -1.28
N ASP A 19 1.39 -19.87 -2.53
CA ASP A 19 0.26 -20.09 -3.45
C ASP A 19 -1.06 -19.62 -2.82
N GLU A 20 -1.03 -18.44 -2.17
CA GLU A 20 -2.16 -17.82 -1.47
C GLU A 20 -2.12 -16.30 -1.63
N TYR A 21 -3.23 -15.64 -1.40
CA TYR A 21 -3.26 -14.19 -1.24
C TYR A 21 -2.91 -13.82 0.19
N MET A 22 -1.97 -12.90 0.36
CA MET A 22 -1.70 -12.23 1.60
C MET A 22 -2.61 -11.00 1.70
N VAL A 23 -3.50 -10.98 2.67
CA VAL A 23 -4.32 -9.81 3.03
C VAL A 23 -3.68 -9.16 4.23
N PHE A 24 -3.47 -7.85 4.20
CA PHE A 24 -2.81 -7.11 5.27
C PHE A 24 -3.55 -5.80 5.57
N TRP A 25 -3.46 -5.34 6.82
CA TRP A 25 -4.20 -4.17 7.32
C TRP A 25 -3.52 -3.56 8.54
N ALA A 26 -3.83 -2.30 8.83
CA ALA A 26 -3.40 -1.66 10.07
C ALA A 26 -4.39 -1.92 11.21
N SER A 27 -3.85 -2.19 12.40
CA SER A 27 -4.64 -2.37 13.61
C SER A 27 -3.89 -1.97 14.87
N VAL A 28 -4.64 -1.68 15.93
CA VAL A 28 -4.17 -1.69 17.31
C VAL A 28 -4.80 -2.87 18.03
N VAL A 29 -4.10 -3.47 18.95
CA VAL A 29 -4.54 -4.67 19.67
C VAL A 29 -4.49 -4.48 21.20
N SER A 30 -5.27 -5.28 21.93
CA SER A 30 -5.35 -5.19 23.40
C SER A 30 -4.04 -5.56 24.10
N ASP A 31 -3.16 -6.33 23.46
CA ASP A 31 -1.93 -6.84 24.06
C ASP A 31 -0.97 -5.72 24.50
N ASP A 32 -1.01 -4.56 23.83
CA ASP A 32 -0.30 -3.34 24.23
C ASP A 32 -1.24 -2.21 24.68
N SER A 33 -2.44 -2.55 25.14
CA SER A 33 -3.47 -1.59 25.53
C SER A 33 -3.87 -0.62 24.41
N TYR A 34 -3.85 -1.07 23.16
CA TYR A 34 -4.19 -0.30 21.95
C TYR A 34 -3.30 0.95 21.74
N GLN A 35 -2.02 0.86 22.12
CA GLN A 35 -1.13 2.02 22.10
C GLN A 35 -0.49 2.30 20.75
N LYS A 36 -0.24 1.26 19.94
CA LYS A 36 0.54 1.42 18.70
C LYS A 36 -0.08 0.70 17.52
N TYR A 37 -0.29 1.40 16.41
CA TYR A 37 -0.67 0.80 15.13
C TYR A 37 0.49 0.02 14.54
N ARG A 38 0.17 -1.18 14.05
CA ARG A 38 1.04 -2.12 13.35
C ARG A 38 0.30 -2.68 12.15
N ILE A 39 1.03 -3.26 11.21
CA ILE A 39 0.40 -3.99 10.11
C ILE A 39 0.36 -5.48 10.47
N TYR A 40 -0.83 -6.04 10.35
CA TYR A 40 -1.12 -7.46 10.49
C TYR A 40 -1.41 -8.05 9.13
N ARG A 41 -1.27 -9.38 9.00
CA ARG A 41 -1.62 -10.12 7.78
C ARG A 41 -2.33 -11.43 8.10
N SER A 42 -3.06 -11.93 7.11
CA SER A 42 -3.64 -13.27 7.02
C SER A 42 -3.51 -13.78 5.60
N TYR A 43 -3.60 -15.09 5.43
CA TYR A 43 -3.54 -15.72 4.11
C TYR A 43 -4.88 -16.34 3.75
N THR A 44 -5.21 -16.35 2.46
CA THR A 44 -6.46 -16.90 1.93
C THR A 44 -6.29 -17.39 0.49
N LYS A 45 -7.03 -18.43 0.12
CA LYS A 45 -7.15 -18.89 -1.29
C LYS A 45 -8.43 -18.43 -1.96
N ASP A 46 -9.44 -18.03 -1.20
CA ASP A 46 -10.80 -17.85 -1.69
C ASP A 46 -11.48 -16.57 -1.19
N PHE A 47 -10.78 -15.75 -0.41
CA PHE A 47 -11.30 -14.56 0.28
C PHE A 47 -12.55 -14.82 1.15
N LYS A 48 -12.73 -16.08 1.57
CA LYS A 48 -13.83 -16.51 2.47
C LYS A 48 -13.28 -17.11 3.75
N THR A 49 -12.20 -17.89 3.63
CA THR A 49 -11.51 -18.51 4.74
C THR A 49 -10.13 -17.90 4.86
N PHE A 50 -9.72 -17.56 6.07
CA PHE A 50 -8.46 -16.87 6.34
C PHE A 50 -7.65 -17.62 7.40
N SER A 51 -6.33 -17.59 7.28
CA SER A 51 -5.44 -18.03 8.36
C SER A 51 -5.62 -17.14 9.60
N ALA A 52 -5.12 -17.58 10.75
CA ALA A 52 -5.03 -16.71 11.92
C ALA A 52 -4.21 -15.46 11.59
N PRO A 53 -4.61 -14.27 12.10
CA PRO A 53 -3.83 -13.06 11.92
C PRO A 53 -2.46 -13.17 12.57
N GLU A 54 -1.44 -12.67 11.90
CA GLU A 54 -0.08 -12.56 12.43
C GLU A 54 0.48 -11.15 12.23
N LEU A 55 1.41 -10.75 13.09
CA LEU A 55 2.13 -9.48 12.97
C LEU A 55 2.99 -9.50 11.69
N TYR A 56 2.87 -8.45 10.87
CA TYR A 56 3.59 -8.35 9.61
C TYR A 56 4.63 -7.23 9.61
N ILE A 57 4.23 -6.02 10.00
CA ILE A 57 5.16 -4.90 10.09
C ILE A 57 5.10 -4.33 11.50
N GLU A 58 6.25 -4.33 12.16
CA GLU A 58 6.50 -3.61 13.40
C GLU A 58 7.68 -2.67 13.23
N GLU A 59 7.42 -1.38 13.42
CA GLU A 59 8.43 -0.33 13.39
C GLU A 59 8.52 0.34 14.77
N PRO A 60 9.60 1.08 15.07
CA PRO A 60 9.68 1.85 16.34
C PRO A 60 8.49 2.78 16.54
N ASN A 61 8.02 3.43 15.47
CA ASN A 61 6.81 4.27 15.47
C ASN A 61 5.60 3.50 14.95
N ALA A 62 4.41 4.00 15.25
CA ALA A 62 3.17 3.50 14.66
C ALA A 62 3.20 3.61 13.13
N VAL A 63 2.69 2.58 12.44
CA VAL A 63 2.58 2.48 10.99
C VAL A 63 1.18 2.09 10.57
N ILE A 64 0.70 2.70 9.50
CA ILE A 64 -0.60 2.41 8.88
C ILE A 64 -0.48 2.44 7.35
N ASP A 65 -1.56 2.16 6.64
CA ASP A 65 -1.70 2.40 5.20
C ASP A 65 -0.53 1.84 4.39
N THR A 66 -0.47 0.53 4.27
CA THR A 66 0.57 -0.15 3.48
C THR A 66 0.03 -0.57 2.13
N THR A 67 0.77 -0.34 1.06
CA THR A 67 0.55 -0.88 -0.28
C THR A 67 1.79 -1.60 -0.79
N ILE A 68 1.62 -2.65 -1.59
CA ILE A 68 2.72 -3.47 -2.11
C ILE A 68 2.53 -3.70 -3.61
N ILE A 69 3.62 -3.60 -4.37
CA ILE A 69 3.65 -3.97 -5.78
C ILE A 69 4.84 -4.89 -6.07
N ASP A 70 4.63 -5.89 -6.93
CA ASP A 70 5.71 -6.69 -7.51
C ASP A 70 6.23 -6.05 -8.80
N HIS A 71 7.53 -6.02 -8.94
CA HIS A 71 8.22 -5.70 -10.18
C HIS A 71 9.40 -6.65 -10.38
N GLU A 72 9.22 -7.56 -11.35
CA GLU A 72 10.25 -8.54 -11.76
C GLU A 72 10.80 -9.39 -10.59
N GLY A 73 9.92 -9.78 -9.66
CA GLY A 73 10.28 -10.60 -8.51
C GLY A 73 10.88 -9.83 -7.33
N THR A 74 10.89 -8.50 -7.40
CA THR A 74 11.20 -7.62 -6.27
C THR A 74 9.92 -6.91 -5.85
N TYR A 75 9.55 -7.06 -4.59
CA TYR A 75 8.41 -6.37 -4.00
C TYR A 75 8.85 -5.02 -3.48
N TYR A 76 8.06 -3.99 -3.77
CA TYR A 76 8.19 -2.65 -3.20
C TYR A 76 6.97 -2.35 -2.35
N ARG A 77 7.20 -1.99 -1.07
CA ARG A 77 6.11 -1.56 -0.19
C ARG A 77 6.26 -0.11 0.22
N PHE A 78 5.12 0.55 0.29
CA PHE A 78 5.01 1.93 0.74
C PHE A 78 4.14 1.93 1.99
N THR A 79 4.64 2.50 3.09
CA THR A 79 3.96 2.46 4.39
C THR A 79 4.00 3.83 5.03
N LYS A 80 2.89 4.27 5.62
CA LYS A 80 2.84 5.52 6.36
C LYS A 80 3.47 5.37 7.75
N ASN A 81 4.43 6.21 8.05
CA ASN A 81 4.94 6.43 9.40
C ASN A 81 4.11 7.53 10.08
N GLU A 82 3.37 7.18 11.14
CA GLU A 82 2.46 8.10 11.83
C GLU A 82 3.20 9.25 12.52
N ALA A 83 4.34 8.99 13.14
CA ALA A 83 5.09 10.03 13.85
C ALA A 83 5.66 11.11 12.92
N LYS A 84 6.00 10.73 11.69
CA LYS A 84 6.55 11.65 10.69
C LYS A 84 5.49 12.15 9.70
N SER A 85 4.29 11.55 9.68
CA SER A 85 3.27 11.78 8.65
C SER A 85 3.84 11.71 7.23
N SER A 86 4.75 10.76 6.99
CA SER A 86 5.45 10.56 5.72
C SER A 86 5.37 9.10 5.29
N ILE A 87 5.61 8.87 4.01
CA ILE A 87 5.60 7.52 3.43
C ILE A 87 7.04 7.03 3.32
N THR A 88 7.29 5.80 3.76
CA THR A 88 8.54 5.07 3.53
C THR A 88 8.42 4.20 2.29
N MET A 89 9.53 3.87 1.65
CA MET A 89 9.63 2.88 0.59
C MET A 89 10.66 1.83 0.96
N GLN A 90 10.26 0.56 0.90
CA GLN A 90 11.13 -0.57 1.21
C GLN A 90 11.05 -1.61 0.09
N GLU A 91 12.07 -2.43 -0.06
CA GLU A 91 12.16 -3.51 -1.05
C GLU A 91 12.53 -4.84 -0.43
N CYS A 92 12.06 -5.94 -1.01
CA CYS A 92 12.42 -7.31 -0.66
C CYS A 92 12.12 -8.25 -1.83
N THR A 93 12.83 -9.38 -1.92
CA THR A 93 12.56 -10.44 -2.91
C THR A 93 11.56 -11.50 -2.42
N SER A 94 11.09 -11.39 -1.18
CA SER A 94 10.06 -12.28 -0.59
C SER A 94 9.14 -11.46 0.29
N LEU A 95 7.82 -11.73 0.25
CA LEU A 95 6.84 -11.06 1.11
C LEU A 95 7.04 -11.34 2.60
N SER A 96 7.76 -12.41 2.94
CA SER A 96 8.11 -12.80 4.31
C SER A 96 9.60 -12.58 4.64
N GLY A 97 10.35 -11.93 3.75
CA GLY A 97 11.79 -11.70 3.92
C GLY A 97 12.13 -10.44 4.72
N ASP A 98 13.42 -10.12 4.71
CA ASP A 98 13.97 -8.93 5.38
C ASP A 98 13.86 -7.72 4.44
N TRP A 99 12.92 -6.85 4.73
CA TRP A 99 12.68 -5.62 3.98
C TRP A 99 13.77 -4.58 4.25
N LYS A 100 14.24 -3.93 3.19
CA LYS A 100 15.28 -2.90 3.25
C LYS A 100 14.74 -1.58 2.75
N ASP A 101 15.14 -0.49 3.39
CA ASP A 101 14.79 0.85 2.93
C ASP A 101 15.43 1.13 1.56
N VAL A 102 14.65 1.68 0.64
CA VAL A 102 15.15 2.22 -0.62
C VAL A 102 15.77 3.58 -0.35
N ALA A 103 17.10 3.63 -0.23
CA ALA A 103 17.84 4.82 0.21
C ALA A 103 17.68 6.03 -0.73
N SER A 104 17.38 5.79 -2.00
CA SER A 104 17.14 6.82 -3.03
C SER A 104 15.71 7.34 -3.07
N TYR A 105 14.80 6.82 -2.23
CA TYR A 105 13.40 7.26 -2.23
C TYR A 105 13.27 8.74 -1.89
N ASN A 106 12.90 9.52 -2.90
CA ASN A 106 12.95 10.98 -2.82
C ASN A 106 11.73 11.63 -2.13
N LEU A 107 10.60 10.90 -1.96
CA LEU A 107 9.40 11.43 -1.32
C LEU A 107 9.38 11.20 0.20
N GLY A 108 10.35 10.47 0.77
CA GLY A 108 10.38 10.10 2.19
C GLY A 108 10.44 11.28 3.17
N SER A 109 10.87 12.47 2.72
CA SER A 109 10.87 13.70 3.51
C SER A 109 9.59 14.54 3.39
N MET A 110 8.68 14.18 2.46
CA MET A 110 7.41 14.87 2.32
C MET A 110 6.49 14.50 3.48
N THR A 111 5.87 15.49 4.10
CA THR A 111 4.98 15.30 5.25
C THR A 111 3.55 15.68 4.96
N GLY A 112 2.61 15.13 5.74
CA GLY A 112 1.19 15.40 5.60
C GLY A 112 0.49 14.53 4.55
N TYR A 113 1.12 13.41 4.18
CA TYR A 113 0.58 12.42 3.25
C TYR A 113 0.27 11.10 3.94
N GLU A 114 -0.77 10.40 3.45
CA GLU A 114 -1.20 9.08 3.89
C GLU A 114 -1.81 8.27 2.73
N GLY A 115 -2.32 7.07 3.01
CA GLY A 115 -3.07 6.25 2.06
C GLY A 115 -2.34 5.98 0.75
N PRO A 116 -1.05 5.55 0.75
CA PRO A 116 -0.37 5.28 -0.50
C PRO A 116 -1.07 4.17 -1.27
N THR A 117 -1.18 4.30 -2.60
CA THR A 117 -1.50 3.20 -3.50
C THR A 117 -0.63 3.29 -4.74
N ILE A 118 0.04 2.19 -5.09
CA ILE A 118 0.99 2.09 -6.20
C ILE A 118 0.44 1.16 -7.28
N TYR A 119 0.55 1.57 -8.53
CA TYR A 119 0.15 0.73 -9.67
C TYR A 119 0.97 1.04 -10.90
N LYS A 120 1.06 0.06 -11.82
CA LYS A 120 1.67 0.24 -13.13
C LYS A 120 0.63 0.75 -14.12
N LEU A 121 0.98 1.75 -14.90
CA LEU A 121 0.12 2.29 -15.96
C LEU A 121 0.00 1.30 -17.12
N ASN A 122 -1.23 1.03 -17.55
CA ASN A 122 -1.50 0.12 -18.65
C ASN A 122 -0.80 0.58 -19.95
N GLY A 123 -0.07 -0.34 -20.58
CA GLY A 123 0.62 -0.07 -21.85
C GLY A 123 1.85 0.82 -21.76
N LYS A 124 2.30 1.19 -20.54
CA LYS A 124 3.48 2.00 -20.30
C LYS A 124 4.47 1.31 -19.37
N ASN A 125 5.75 1.65 -19.50
CA ASN A 125 6.77 1.33 -18.51
C ASN A 125 6.85 2.47 -17.48
N GLU A 126 5.77 2.66 -16.74
CA GLU A 126 5.58 3.77 -15.83
C GLU A 126 4.69 3.34 -14.65
N TRP A 127 5.04 3.77 -13.47
CA TRP A 127 4.30 3.52 -12.23
C TRP A 127 3.78 4.83 -11.68
N CYS A 128 2.57 4.78 -11.13
CA CYS A 128 1.97 5.91 -10.44
C CYS A 128 1.76 5.55 -8.96
N LEU A 129 2.32 6.35 -8.08
CA LEU A 129 2.08 6.34 -6.64
C LEU A 129 1.12 7.48 -6.31
N LEU A 130 -0.10 7.13 -5.88
CA LEU A 130 -1.04 8.10 -5.34
C LEU A 130 -0.83 8.24 -3.84
N LEU A 131 -0.70 9.47 -3.38
CA LEU A 131 -0.59 9.83 -1.96
C LEU A 131 -1.71 10.81 -1.59
N ASP A 132 -2.48 10.51 -0.53
CA ASP A 132 -3.51 11.43 -0.04
C ASP A 132 -2.86 12.57 0.74
N TYR A 133 -2.98 13.80 0.24
CA TYR A 133 -2.50 15.00 0.92
C TYR A 133 -3.51 15.43 2.00
N PHE A 134 -3.65 14.56 3.02
CA PHE A 134 -4.68 14.69 4.06
C PHE A 134 -4.55 15.97 4.86
N SER A 135 -3.34 16.41 5.18
CA SER A 135 -3.08 17.60 5.99
C SER A 135 -3.57 18.90 5.34
N LYS A 136 -3.87 18.87 4.04
CA LYS A 136 -4.45 20.00 3.28
C LYS A 136 -5.83 19.68 2.73
N SER A 137 -6.40 18.54 3.05
CA SER A 137 -7.70 18.07 2.54
C SER A 137 -7.78 18.11 1.00
N LYS A 138 -6.69 17.74 0.31
CA LYS A 138 -6.57 17.80 -1.15
C LYS A 138 -6.78 16.45 -1.85
N GLY A 139 -6.96 15.37 -1.07
CA GLY A 139 -7.07 14.02 -1.61
C GLY A 139 -5.80 13.56 -2.32
N TYR A 140 -5.96 12.57 -3.17
CA TYR A 140 -4.84 11.95 -3.88
C TYR A 140 -4.09 12.92 -4.78
N LYS A 141 -2.76 12.81 -4.70
CA LYS A 141 -1.80 13.46 -5.59
C LYS A 141 -0.96 12.39 -6.28
N PRO A 142 -0.88 12.40 -7.62
CA PRO A 142 -0.11 11.44 -8.37
C PRO A 142 1.37 11.81 -8.41
N PHE A 143 2.20 10.78 -8.22
CA PHE A 143 3.65 10.83 -8.40
C PHE A 143 4.05 9.68 -9.32
N VAL A 144 4.80 9.95 -10.37
CA VAL A 144 5.13 8.97 -11.41
C VAL A 144 6.62 8.69 -11.48
N THR A 145 6.96 7.47 -11.89
CA THR A 145 8.33 7.05 -12.20
C THR A 145 8.34 6.10 -13.38
N THR A 146 9.38 6.16 -14.20
CA THR A 146 9.65 5.19 -15.27
C THR A 146 10.58 4.05 -14.83
N ASP A 147 11.08 4.12 -13.59
CA ASP A 147 11.96 3.11 -12.98
C ASP A 147 11.71 3.05 -11.47
N ILE A 148 10.85 2.11 -11.06
CA ILE A 148 10.49 1.95 -9.65
C ILE A 148 11.69 1.56 -8.78
N THR A 149 12.70 0.90 -9.36
CA THR A 149 13.88 0.42 -8.63
C THR A 149 14.72 1.57 -8.05
N LYS A 150 14.60 2.76 -8.64
CA LYS A 150 15.32 3.94 -8.18
C LYS A 150 14.65 4.69 -7.04
N GLY A 151 13.37 4.45 -6.80
CA GLY A 151 12.63 5.20 -5.79
C GLY A 151 12.52 6.71 -6.09
N GLU A 152 12.77 7.13 -7.33
CA GLU A 152 12.69 8.52 -7.77
C GLU A 152 11.35 8.78 -8.45
N PHE A 153 10.50 9.55 -7.81
CA PHE A 153 9.17 9.91 -8.29
C PHE A 153 9.07 11.42 -8.55
N THR A 154 8.31 11.78 -9.57
CA THR A 154 8.01 13.17 -9.93
C THR A 154 6.50 13.40 -9.86
N ALA A 155 6.07 14.54 -9.30
CA ALA A 155 4.66 14.90 -9.29
C ALA A 155 4.12 15.01 -10.73
N ASP A 156 3.00 14.35 -11.02
CA ASP A 156 2.30 14.48 -12.28
C ASP A 156 1.32 15.66 -12.18
N SER A 157 1.68 16.78 -12.80
CA SER A 157 0.87 18.00 -12.82
C SER A 157 -0.23 17.98 -13.88
N ASP A 158 -0.14 17.08 -14.84
CA ASP A 158 -1.06 17.02 -15.99
C ASP A 158 -2.27 16.14 -15.70
N PHE A 159 -2.22 15.38 -14.60
CA PHE A 159 -3.31 14.54 -14.13
C PHE A 159 -4.08 15.19 -12.98
N SER A 160 -5.41 15.17 -13.07
CA SER A 160 -6.29 15.60 -11.99
C SER A 160 -7.52 14.71 -11.91
N PHE A 161 -8.00 14.49 -10.70
CA PHE A 161 -9.30 13.86 -10.47
C PHE A 161 -10.44 14.88 -10.63
N ASP A 162 -11.61 14.41 -11.03
CA ASP A 162 -12.84 15.18 -11.15
C ASP A 162 -13.45 15.54 -9.78
N CYS A 163 -13.09 14.82 -8.74
CA CYS A 163 -13.47 15.09 -7.35
C CYS A 163 -12.33 14.76 -6.37
N THR A 164 -12.54 14.98 -5.09
CA THR A 164 -11.56 14.65 -4.07
C THR A 164 -11.67 13.17 -3.67
N TYR A 165 -10.80 12.33 -4.22
CA TYR A 165 -10.66 10.95 -3.80
C TYR A 165 -9.65 10.85 -2.65
N ARG A 166 -9.99 10.01 -1.68
CA ARG A 166 -9.16 9.67 -0.53
C ARG A 166 -9.20 8.17 -0.32
N HIS A 167 -8.07 7.61 0.07
CA HIS A 167 -7.92 6.18 0.37
C HIS A 167 -8.65 5.25 -0.60
N GLY A 168 -7.91 4.61 -1.45
CA GLY A 168 -8.41 3.64 -2.42
C GLY A 168 -7.29 2.78 -2.92
N THR A 169 -7.61 1.77 -3.69
CA THR A 169 -6.65 0.95 -4.41
C THR A 169 -6.94 0.98 -5.90
N VAL A 170 -5.92 0.75 -6.70
CA VAL A 170 -6.03 0.65 -8.16
C VAL A 170 -5.66 -0.77 -8.56
N MET A 171 -6.58 -1.42 -9.24
CA MET A 171 -6.41 -2.79 -9.69
C MET A 171 -6.58 -2.85 -11.22
N PRO A 172 -5.68 -3.53 -11.95
CA PRO A 172 -5.87 -3.76 -13.38
C PRO A 172 -7.04 -4.73 -13.59
N ILE A 173 -7.91 -4.39 -14.53
CA ILE A 173 -9.01 -5.25 -14.95
C ILE A 173 -8.97 -5.47 -16.46
N THR A 174 -9.53 -6.57 -16.92
CA THR A 174 -9.70 -6.86 -18.34
C THR A 174 -10.83 -6.03 -18.93
N GLN A 175 -10.84 -5.90 -20.27
CA GLN A 175 -11.94 -5.23 -20.96
C GLN A 175 -13.29 -5.91 -20.68
N ALA A 176 -13.34 -7.24 -20.60
CA ALA A 176 -14.58 -7.98 -20.31
C ALA A 176 -15.09 -7.70 -18.87
N GLU A 177 -14.20 -7.61 -17.89
CA GLU A 177 -14.55 -7.20 -16.52
C GLU A 177 -15.06 -5.77 -16.48
N TYR A 178 -14.40 -4.84 -17.17
CA TYR A 178 -14.88 -3.45 -17.30
C TYR A 178 -16.28 -3.38 -17.89
N GLU A 179 -16.53 -4.08 -19.00
CA GLU A 179 -17.85 -4.14 -19.65
C GLU A 179 -18.91 -4.72 -18.72
N SER A 180 -18.55 -5.78 -17.95
CA SER A 180 -19.47 -6.37 -16.95
C SER A 180 -19.83 -5.43 -15.82
N LEU A 181 -18.87 -4.60 -15.38
CA LEU A 181 -19.07 -3.64 -14.28
C LEU A 181 -19.83 -2.38 -14.71
N THR A 182 -19.79 -2.06 -16.01
CA THR A 182 -20.43 -0.85 -16.58
C THR A 182 -21.72 -1.16 -17.37
N ALA A 183 -22.09 -2.44 -17.51
CA ALA A 183 -23.38 -2.82 -18.10
C ALA A 183 -24.53 -2.33 -17.19
N GLU A 184 -25.41 -1.49 -17.73
CA GLU A 184 -26.66 -1.04 -17.09
C GLU A 184 -27.74 -2.14 -17.12
#